data_a20fa340c65a2a7d92c589fefadf7c35
#
_entry.id   a20fa340c65a2a7d92c589fefadf7c35
#
_cell.length_a   1.000
_cell.length_b   1.000
_cell.length_c   1.000
_cell.angle_alpha   90.00
_cell.angle_beta   90.00
_cell.angle_gamma   90.00
#
_symmetry.space_group_name_H-M   'P 1'
#
loop_
_entity.id
_entity.type
_entity.pdbx_description
1 polymer ?
#
loop_
_entity_poly.entity_id
_entity_poly.type
_entity_poly.pdbx_seq_one_letter_code
_entity_poly.pdbx_strand_id
1 'polypeptide(L)' 'MKNLVILSGGFDPVHMGHVYMLEAASLIGEIVICLNNDDWLTRKKGKPFMSWIERATIVGNMKYVIDVLPM' A
#
# COMPACT_ATOMS: atom_id res chain seq x y z
N MET A 1 -16.80 -16.78 -5.54
CA MET A 1 -16.14 -15.54 -6.01
C MET A 1 -15.43 -14.85 -4.84
N LYS A 2 -14.18 -14.49 -5.01
CA LYS A 2 -13.45 -13.78 -3.96
C LYS A 2 -13.84 -12.31 -3.95
N ASN A 3 -13.95 -11.77 -2.75
CA ASN A 3 -14.14 -10.33 -2.59
C ASN A 3 -12.87 -9.57 -2.99
N LEU A 4 -13.05 -8.33 -3.36
CA LEU A 4 -11.94 -7.41 -3.61
C LEU A 4 -11.86 -6.43 -2.45
N VAL A 5 -10.70 -6.34 -1.82
CA VAL A 5 -10.44 -5.41 -0.73
C VAL A 5 -9.53 -4.31 -1.24
N ILE A 6 -9.99 -3.07 -1.16
CA ILE A 6 -9.20 -1.92 -1.59
C ILE A 6 -8.72 -1.17 -0.36
N LEU A 7 -7.42 -1.06 -0.21
CA LEU A 7 -6.79 -0.32 0.87
C LEU A 7 -6.00 0.84 0.29
N SER A 8 -6.02 1.98 0.95
CA SER A 8 -5.26 3.14 0.50
C SER A 8 -4.30 3.60 1.58
N GLY A 9 -3.21 4.22 1.18
CA GLY A 9 -2.24 4.74 2.12
C GLY A 9 -0.95 5.17 1.46
N GLY A 10 -0.05 5.71 2.28
CA GLY A 10 1.26 6.16 1.81
C GLY A 10 2.31 5.06 1.83
N PHE A 11 2.25 4.19 2.83
CA PHE A 11 3.25 3.12 3.01
C PHE A 11 4.67 3.67 2.97
N ASP A 12 4.91 4.71 3.75
CA ASP A 12 6.17 5.45 3.70
C ASP A 12 6.65 5.80 5.11
N PRO A 13 7.41 4.92 5.74
CA PRO A 13 7.87 3.63 5.23
C PRO A 13 6.84 2.53 5.43
N VAL A 14 7.04 1.42 4.76
CA VAL A 14 6.31 0.18 5.04
C VAL A 14 6.87 -0.39 6.34
N HIS A 15 5.98 -0.85 7.20
CA HIS A 15 6.40 -1.41 8.50
C HIS A 15 5.52 -2.61 8.90
N MET A 16 5.85 -3.20 10.03
CA MET A 16 5.21 -4.41 10.52
C MET A 16 3.69 -4.27 10.67
N GLY A 17 3.21 -3.08 11.06
CA GLY A 17 1.77 -2.82 11.15
C GLY A 17 1.06 -2.97 9.82
N HIS A 18 1.72 -2.60 8.72
CA HIS A 18 1.17 -2.81 7.38
C HIS A 18 1.06 -4.30 7.05
N VAL A 19 2.04 -5.08 7.43
CA VAL A 19 2.02 -6.54 7.21
C VAL A 19 0.83 -7.16 7.95
N TYR A 20 0.60 -6.79 9.19
CA TYR A 20 -0.52 -7.30 9.97
C TYR A 20 -1.86 -6.90 9.37
N MET A 21 -1.97 -5.66 8.88
CA MET A 21 -3.18 -5.18 8.21
C MET A 21 -3.48 -6.02 6.96
N LEU A 22 -2.46 -6.31 6.17
CA LEU A 22 -2.61 -7.12 4.96
C LEU A 22 -3.00 -8.55 5.30
N GLU A 23 -2.43 -9.14 6.34
CA GLU A 23 -2.82 -10.47 6.78
C GLU A 23 -4.31 -10.51 7.16
N ALA A 24 -4.76 -9.53 7.94
CA ALA A 24 -6.16 -9.46 8.34
C ALA A 24 -7.08 -9.28 7.13
N ALA A 25 -6.72 -8.38 6.21
CA ALA A 25 -7.52 -8.12 5.02
C ALA A 25 -7.57 -9.34 4.08
N SER A 26 -6.51 -10.15 4.06
CA SER A 26 -6.45 -11.34 3.20
C SER A 26 -7.51 -12.39 3.56
N LEU A 27 -8.02 -12.35 4.78
CA LEU A 27 -9.10 -13.24 5.21
C LEU A 27 -10.43 -12.82 4.61
N ILE A 28 -10.55 -11.58 4.14
CA ILE A 28 -11.78 -11.05 3.54
C ILE A 28 -11.76 -11.23 2.02
N GLY A 29 -10.64 -11.03 1.38
CA GLY A 29 -10.55 -11.12 -0.08
C GLY A 29 -9.17 -10.83 -0.62
N GLU A 30 -9.12 -10.62 -1.94
CA GLU A 30 -7.88 -10.23 -2.63
C GLU A 30 -7.65 -8.74 -2.44
N ILE A 31 -6.39 -8.34 -2.27
CA ILE A 31 -6.05 -6.97 -1.86
C ILE A 31 -5.45 -6.19 -3.02
N VAL A 32 -6.04 -5.02 -3.28
CA VAL A 32 -5.48 -4.00 -4.16
C VAL A 32 -5.12 -2.79 -3.32
N ILE A 33 -3.92 -2.28 -3.49
CA ILE A 33 -3.45 -1.10 -2.76
C ILE A 33 -3.55 0.12 -3.68
N CYS A 34 -4.25 1.16 -3.22
CA CYS A 34 -4.22 2.47 -3.86
C CYS A 34 -3.18 3.31 -3.13
N LEU A 35 -2.06 3.56 -3.77
CA LEU A 35 -0.87 4.12 -3.13
C LEU A 35 -0.77 5.62 -3.37
N ASN A 36 -0.73 6.39 -2.30
CA ASN A 36 -0.64 7.85 -2.38
C ASN A 36 0.62 8.30 -3.11
N ASN A 37 0.50 9.36 -3.91
CA ASN A 37 1.63 9.88 -4.68
C ASN A 37 2.59 10.70 -3.79
N ASP A 38 3.74 11.06 -4.38
CA ASP A 38 4.77 11.80 -3.65
C ASP A 38 4.30 13.20 -3.26
N ASP A 39 3.52 13.86 -4.10
CA ASP A 39 2.99 15.19 -3.79
C ASP A 39 2.09 15.16 -2.56
N TRP A 40 1.24 14.15 -2.46
CA TRP A 40 0.38 13.99 -1.31
C TRP A 40 1.18 13.84 -0.02
N LEU A 41 2.24 13.00 -0.07
CA LEU A 41 3.11 12.80 1.09
C LEU A 41 3.89 14.07 1.44
N THR A 42 4.32 14.81 0.43
CA THR A 42 5.03 16.07 0.63
C THR A 42 4.14 17.08 1.36
N ARG A 43 2.89 17.18 0.97
CA ARG A 43 1.95 18.09 1.65
C ARG A 43 1.65 17.64 3.08
N LYS A 44 1.62 16.34 3.32
CA LYS A 44 1.26 15.81 4.63
C LYS A 44 2.40 15.83 5.63
N LYS A 45 3.61 15.50 5.21
CA LYS A 45 4.73 15.34 6.15
C LYS A 45 6.04 15.99 5.70
N GLY A 46 6.01 16.77 4.64
CA GLY A 46 7.15 17.55 4.14
C GLY A 46 7.99 16.85 3.09
N LYS A 47 8.27 15.56 3.24
CA LYS A 47 9.09 14.83 2.29
C LYS A 47 8.86 13.32 2.44
N PRO A 48 8.65 12.59 1.34
CA PRO A 48 8.56 11.13 1.44
C PRO A 48 9.93 10.52 1.74
N PHE A 49 9.94 9.42 2.47
CA PHE A 49 11.17 8.63 2.68
C PHE A 49 11.58 7.91 1.41
N MET A 50 10.60 7.43 0.64
CA MET A 50 10.83 6.68 -0.58
C MET A 50 9.91 7.20 -1.68
N SER A 51 10.41 7.18 -2.92
CA SER A 51 9.62 7.53 -4.09
C SER A 51 8.43 6.59 -4.26
N TRP A 52 7.45 7.00 -5.07
CA TRP A 52 6.29 6.17 -5.38
C TRP A 52 6.71 4.81 -5.97
N ILE A 53 7.67 4.83 -6.90
CA ILE A 53 8.17 3.60 -7.54
C ILE A 53 8.76 2.63 -6.51
N GLU A 54 9.55 3.13 -5.58
CA GLU A 54 10.13 2.30 -4.53
C GLU A 54 9.05 1.71 -3.63
N ARG A 55 8.11 2.54 -3.20
CA ARG A 55 7.00 2.10 -2.36
C ARG A 55 6.12 1.08 -3.09
N ALA A 56 5.80 1.34 -4.35
CA ALA A 56 4.99 0.44 -5.15
C ALA A 56 5.67 -0.91 -5.35
N THR A 57 6.99 -0.91 -5.56
CA THR A 57 7.75 -2.14 -5.75
C THR A 57 7.70 -3.00 -4.48
N ILE A 58 7.92 -2.38 -3.33
CA ILE A 58 7.91 -3.11 -2.06
C ILE A 58 6.51 -3.66 -1.76
N VAL A 59 5.51 -2.79 -1.83
CA VAL A 59 4.13 -3.16 -1.50
C VAL A 59 3.58 -4.18 -2.49
N GLY A 60 3.90 -4.01 -3.77
CA GLY A 60 3.43 -4.93 -4.82
C GLY A 60 3.99 -6.33 -4.72
N ASN A 61 5.11 -6.50 -4.00
CA ASN A 61 5.72 -7.80 -3.78
C ASN A 61 5.36 -8.40 -2.43
N MET A 62 4.51 -7.76 -1.66
CA MET A 62 4.06 -8.30 -0.40
C MET A 62 3.04 -9.41 -0.63
N LYS A 63 3.12 -10.42 0.22
CA LYS A 63 2.17 -11.51 0.20
C LYS A 63 0.76 -10.95 0.34
N TYR A 64 -0.17 -11.49 -0.41
CA TYR A 64 -1.60 -11.13 -0.44
C TYR A 64 -1.95 -9.92 -1.30
N VAL A 65 -1.01 -9.12 -1.77
CA VAL A 65 -1.30 -7.98 -2.64
C VAL A 65 -1.29 -8.44 -4.09
N ILE A 66 -2.40 -8.21 -4.79
CA ILE A 66 -2.51 -8.62 -6.19
C ILE A 66 -2.23 -7.49 -7.17
N ASP A 67 -2.35 -6.24 -6.72
CA ASP A 67 -2.08 -5.10 -7.59
C ASP A 67 -1.86 -3.83 -6.76
N VAL A 68 -1.13 -2.88 -7.34
CA VAL A 68 -0.89 -1.56 -6.76
C VAL A 68 -1.25 -0.52 -7.79
N LEU A 69 -2.15 0.38 -7.44
CA LEU A 69 -2.62 1.43 -8.32
C LEU A 69 -2.20 2.80 -7.80
N PRO A 70 -1.92 3.75 -8.70
CA PRO A 70 -1.66 5.12 -8.27
C PRO A 70 -2.94 5.77 -7.76
N MET A 71 -2.75 6.70 -6.86
CA MET A 71 -3.85 7.42 -6.27
C MET A 71 -3.68 8.93 -6.46
#